data_92025930bba469dfd4d9177bb160722c
#
_entry.id   92025930bba469dfd4d9177bb160722c
#
_cell.length_a   1.000
_cell.length_b   1.000
_cell.length_c   1.000
_cell.angle_alpha   90.00
_cell.angle_beta   90.00
_cell.angle_gamma   90.00
#
_symmetry.space_group_name_H-M   'P 1'
#
loop_
_entity.id
_entity.type
_entity.pdbx_description
1 polymer ?
#
loop_
_entity_poly.entity_id
_entity_poly.type
_entity_poly.pdbx_seq_one_letter_code
_entity_poly.pdbx_strand_id
1 'polypeptide(L)'
;MNKLYFLTDKTSPEMKAINEVLPRLNAVDDASGIPVMLKRIPEGLSVSKDVKGYTVGYSTRISLIRSVGLLVENFKETERCIKEIPKLDYVGTMPDCSRNGMLTVDSLKEWIRINALMGLNAMMLYTEDTYEIEAQPYFGYMRGRYTKEEIKEIDD
;
A
#
# COMPACT_ATOMS: atom_id res chain seq x y z
N MET A 1 15.25 -4.87 -13.34
CA MET A 1 14.19 -3.93 -12.89
C MET A 1 13.11 -3.88 -13.95
N ASN A 2 11.86 -4.10 -13.60
CA ASN A 2 10.73 -4.08 -14.52
C ASN A 2 10.37 -2.63 -14.87
N LYS A 3 10.28 -2.30 -16.15
CA LYS A 3 9.90 -0.97 -16.61
C LYS A 3 8.44 -0.97 -17.01
N LEU A 4 7.65 -0.11 -16.35
CA LEU A 4 6.25 0.15 -16.59
C LEU A 4 6.08 1.61 -17.02
N TYR A 5 5.09 1.91 -17.83
CA TYR A 5 4.76 3.29 -18.19
C TYR A 5 3.30 3.56 -17.89
N PHE A 6 3.02 4.16 -16.75
CA PHE A 6 1.67 4.49 -16.35
C PHE A 6 1.13 5.67 -17.16
N LEU A 7 0.07 5.41 -17.93
CA LEU A 7 -0.61 6.40 -18.79
C LEU A 7 -1.59 7.24 -17.96
N THR A 8 -1.04 8.03 -17.04
CA THR A 8 -1.82 8.91 -16.17
C THR A 8 -0.99 10.13 -15.78
N ASP A 9 -1.64 11.15 -15.23
CA ASP A 9 -0.96 12.32 -14.67
C ASP A 9 0.01 11.89 -13.56
N LYS A 10 1.29 12.26 -13.73
CA LYS A 10 2.38 11.88 -12.83
C LYS A 10 2.28 12.54 -11.44
N THR A 11 1.47 13.58 -11.32
CA THR A 11 1.21 14.27 -10.05
C THR A 11 -0.06 13.79 -9.34
N SER A 12 -0.81 12.88 -9.98
CA SER A 12 -2.06 12.35 -9.45
C SER A 12 -1.87 11.60 -8.13
N PRO A 13 -2.90 11.54 -7.26
CA PRO A 13 -2.88 10.73 -6.04
C PRO A 13 -2.61 9.24 -6.31
N GLU A 14 -3.08 8.74 -7.45
CA GLU A 14 -2.82 7.38 -7.91
C GLU A 14 -1.33 7.14 -8.13
N MET A 15 -0.65 8.03 -8.85
CA MET A 15 0.80 7.90 -9.10
C MET A 15 1.62 8.07 -7.84
N LYS A 16 1.22 8.96 -6.93
CA LYS A 16 1.89 9.08 -5.63
C LYS A 16 1.85 7.74 -4.89
N ALA A 17 0.68 7.12 -4.79
CA ALA A 17 0.52 5.83 -4.12
C ALA A 17 1.29 4.69 -4.84
N ILE A 18 1.29 4.67 -6.18
CA ILE A 18 2.06 3.69 -6.97
C ILE A 18 3.56 3.83 -6.71
N ASN A 19 4.09 5.06 -6.72
CA ASN A 19 5.51 5.33 -6.52
C ASN A 19 6.02 4.89 -5.13
N GLU A 20 5.15 4.85 -4.11
CA GLU A 20 5.49 4.33 -2.78
C GLU A 20 5.83 2.83 -2.78
N VAL A 21 5.29 2.07 -3.71
CA VAL A 21 5.43 0.60 -3.72
C VAL A 21 6.31 0.07 -4.86
N LEU A 22 6.52 0.82 -5.93
CA LEU A 22 7.34 0.38 -7.07
C LEU A 22 8.75 -0.09 -6.70
N PRO A 23 9.49 0.61 -5.80
CA PRO A 23 10.84 0.17 -5.41
C PRO A 23 10.88 -1.24 -4.82
N ARG A 24 9.83 -1.62 -4.06
CA ARG A 24 9.69 -2.95 -3.45
C ARG A 24 9.44 -4.05 -4.46
N LEU A 25 8.80 -3.69 -5.55
CA LEU A 25 8.48 -4.61 -6.63
C LEU A 25 9.63 -4.73 -7.64
N ASN A 26 10.77 -4.11 -7.38
CA ASN A 26 11.86 -3.99 -8.35
C ASN A 26 11.35 -3.49 -9.71
N ALA A 27 10.47 -2.48 -9.66
CA ALA A 27 9.82 -1.86 -10.81
C ALA A 27 10.03 -0.34 -10.82
N VAL A 28 9.86 0.27 -11.96
CA VAL A 28 9.98 1.73 -12.15
C VAL A 28 8.99 2.22 -13.18
N ASP A 29 8.46 3.44 -12.98
CA ASP A 29 7.73 4.17 -14.02
C ASP A 29 8.74 4.82 -14.97
N ASP A 30 8.76 4.38 -16.22
CA ASP A 30 9.74 4.80 -17.24
C ASP A 30 9.03 4.83 -18.60
N ALA A 31 9.19 5.91 -19.34
CA ALA A 31 8.55 6.10 -20.65
C ALA A 31 8.90 5.01 -21.69
N SER A 32 10.02 4.29 -21.50
CA SER A 32 10.41 3.13 -22.33
C SER A 32 9.79 1.81 -21.86
N GLY A 33 8.97 1.84 -20.77
CA GLY A 33 8.37 0.66 -20.19
C GLY A 33 7.10 0.19 -20.91
N ILE A 34 6.55 -0.94 -20.45
CA ILE A 34 5.28 -1.45 -20.97
C ILE A 34 4.15 -0.49 -20.54
N PRO A 35 3.30 -0.03 -21.48
CA PRO A 35 2.19 0.86 -21.16
C PRO A 35 1.22 0.23 -20.15
N VAL A 36 0.78 1.02 -19.17
CA VAL A 36 -0.20 0.62 -18.16
C VAL A 36 -1.34 1.66 -18.14
N MET A 37 -2.52 1.25 -18.54
CA MET A 37 -3.73 2.07 -18.47
C MET A 37 -4.44 1.85 -17.13
N LEU A 38 -4.76 2.93 -16.41
CA LEU A 38 -5.55 2.89 -15.19
C LEU A 38 -7.02 3.18 -15.49
N LYS A 39 -7.93 2.35 -14.97
CA LYS A 39 -9.37 2.49 -15.18
C LYS A 39 -10.13 2.33 -13.87
N ARG A 40 -10.95 3.31 -13.49
CA ARG A 40 -11.89 3.15 -12.38
C ARG A 40 -12.98 2.15 -12.76
N ILE A 41 -13.26 1.21 -11.85
CA ILE A 41 -14.34 0.23 -11.96
C ILE A 41 -15.23 0.30 -10.71
N PRO A 42 -16.49 -0.18 -10.79
CA PRO A 42 -17.42 -0.07 -9.66
C PRO A 42 -16.97 -0.83 -8.42
N GLU A 43 -16.33 -1.98 -8.57
CA GLU A 43 -15.98 -2.87 -7.45
C GLU A 43 -14.72 -3.69 -7.76
N GLY A 44 -13.94 -3.95 -6.70
CA GLY A 44 -12.77 -4.84 -6.73
C GLY A 44 -11.63 -4.33 -7.58
N LEU A 45 -10.94 -5.25 -8.22
CA LEU A 45 -9.83 -5.00 -9.11
C LEU A 45 -9.81 -5.93 -10.32
N SER A 46 -9.12 -5.52 -11.37
CA SER A 46 -8.77 -6.35 -12.50
C SER A 46 -7.40 -5.99 -13.06
N VAL A 47 -6.65 -7.00 -13.50
CA VAL A 47 -5.39 -6.81 -14.24
C VAL A 47 -5.49 -7.65 -15.50
N SER A 48 -5.36 -7.02 -16.65
CA SER A 48 -5.32 -7.69 -17.93
C SER A 48 -4.15 -7.20 -18.78
N LYS A 49 -3.64 -8.08 -19.63
CA LYS A 49 -2.56 -7.78 -20.57
C LYS A 49 -3.01 -8.12 -21.98
N ASP A 50 -2.72 -7.26 -22.93
CA ASP A 50 -2.88 -7.46 -24.36
C ASP A 50 -1.63 -7.02 -25.12
N VAL A 51 -1.70 -6.99 -26.45
CA VAL A 51 -0.59 -6.57 -27.34
C VAL A 51 -0.19 -5.11 -27.14
N LYS A 52 -1.05 -4.26 -26.55
CA LYS A 52 -0.79 -2.83 -26.31
C LYS A 52 -0.21 -2.55 -24.93
N GLY A 53 -0.28 -3.49 -24.00
CA GLY A 53 0.21 -3.34 -22.64
C GLY A 53 -0.75 -3.87 -21.58
N TYR A 54 -0.75 -3.25 -20.42
CA TYR A 54 -1.60 -3.62 -19.29
C TYR A 54 -2.79 -2.68 -19.13
N THR A 55 -3.91 -3.23 -18.72
CA THR A 55 -5.05 -2.47 -18.19
C THR A 55 -5.29 -2.88 -16.74
N VAL A 56 -5.25 -1.91 -15.84
CA VAL A 56 -5.51 -2.05 -14.41
C VAL A 56 -6.85 -1.42 -14.08
N GLY A 57 -7.84 -2.24 -13.72
CA GLY A 57 -9.11 -1.80 -13.17
C GLY A 57 -9.04 -1.76 -11.65
N TYR A 58 -9.56 -0.69 -11.02
CA TYR A 58 -9.54 -0.53 -9.57
C TYR A 58 -10.74 0.28 -9.07
N SER A 59 -11.25 -0.07 -7.89
CA SER A 59 -12.36 0.65 -7.24
C SER A 59 -11.89 1.54 -6.09
N THR A 60 -10.81 1.16 -5.40
CA THR A 60 -10.23 1.89 -4.26
C THR A 60 -8.72 2.07 -4.45
N ARG A 61 -8.09 2.91 -3.61
CA ARG A 61 -6.63 3.06 -3.60
C ARG A 61 -5.93 1.73 -3.28
N ILE A 62 -6.47 0.96 -2.34
CA ILE A 62 -5.91 -0.35 -1.97
C ILE A 62 -6.01 -1.33 -3.14
N SER A 63 -7.16 -1.40 -3.81
CA SER A 63 -7.30 -2.26 -4.99
C SER A 63 -6.35 -1.85 -6.14
N LEU A 64 -6.03 -0.57 -6.28
CA LEU A 64 -5.00 -0.09 -7.21
C LEU A 64 -3.62 -0.64 -6.83
N ILE A 65 -3.19 -0.47 -5.58
CA ILE A 65 -1.87 -0.93 -5.12
C ILE A 65 -1.75 -2.45 -5.23
N ARG A 66 -2.77 -3.19 -4.81
CA ARG A 66 -2.85 -4.65 -4.99
C ARG A 66 -2.72 -5.05 -6.45
N SER A 67 -3.41 -4.33 -7.36
CA SER A 67 -3.32 -4.58 -8.81
C SER A 67 -1.91 -4.38 -9.35
N VAL A 68 -1.18 -3.35 -8.88
CA VAL A 68 0.22 -3.12 -9.28
C VAL A 68 1.12 -4.27 -8.82
N GLY A 69 0.91 -4.80 -7.61
CA GLY A 69 1.61 -5.98 -7.12
C GLY A 69 1.37 -7.20 -8.02
N LEU A 70 0.10 -7.51 -8.32
CA LEU A 70 -0.29 -8.60 -9.20
C LEU A 70 0.24 -8.45 -10.63
N LEU A 71 0.26 -7.21 -11.16
CA LEU A 71 0.82 -6.92 -12.47
C LEU A 71 2.32 -7.26 -12.50
N VAL A 72 3.08 -6.85 -11.51
CA VAL A 72 4.53 -7.09 -11.47
C VAL A 72 4.87 -8.56 -11.22
N GLU A 73 4.11 -9.24 -10.35
CA GLU A 73 4.26 -10.68 -10.12
C GLU A 73 4.07 -11.48 -11.41
N ASN A 74 3.13 -11.06 -12.26
CA ASN A 74 2.79 -11.75 -13.50
C ASN A 74 3.38 -11.05 -14.75
N PHE A 75 4.44 -10.26 -14.59
CA PHE A 75 5.03 -9.41 -15.63
C PHE A 75 5.45 -10.18 -16.91
N LYS A 76 5.88 -11.42 -16.78
CA LYS A 76 6.36 -12.26 -17.89
C LYS A 76 5.25 -13.01 -18.63
N GLU A 77 4.04 -13.09 -18.08
CA GLU A 77 2.94 -13.81 -18.70
C GLU A 77 2.38 -13.02 -19.89
N THR A 78 2.06 -13.74 -20.99
CA THR A 78 1.67 -13.11 -22.25
C THR A 78 0.18 -12.75 -22.31
N GLU A 79 -0.68 -13.58 -21.72
CA GLU A 79 -2.13 -13.33 -21.68
C GLU A 79 -2.68 -13.81 -20.33
N ARG A 80 -3.14 -12.89 -19.53
CA ARG A 80 -3.80 -13.21 -18.26
C ARG A 80 -4.83 -12.14 -17.92
N CYS A 81 -5.94 -12.57 -17.38
CA CYS A 81 -6.91 -11.69 -16.76
C CYS A 81 -7.10 -12.14 -15.30
N ILE A 82 -6.72 -11.27 -14.36
CA ILE A 82 -6.93 -11.47 -12.94
C ILE A 82 -8.08 -10.57 -12.52
N LYS A 83 -9.01 -11.12 -11.71
CA LYS A 83 -10.08 -10.33 -11.08
C LYS A 83 -10.19 -10.74 -9.63
N GLU A 84 -10.25 -9.75 -8.74
CA GLU A 84 -10.50 -9.95 -7.32
C GLU A 84 -11.64 -9.03 -6.88
N ILE A 85 -12.59 -9.58 -6.12
CA ILE A 85 -13.66 -8.82 -5.49
C ILE A 85 -13.56 -9.09 -4.00
N PRO A 86 -13.33 -8.05 -3.16
CA PRO A 86 -13.24 -8.23 -1.73
C PRO A 86 -14.57 -8.71 -1.17
N LYS A 87 -14.53 -9.64 -0.22
CA LYS A 87 -15.72 -10.18 0.46
C LYS A 87 -15.94 -9.57 1.84
N LEU A 88 -14.96 -8.84 2.33
CA LEU A 88 -14.98 -8.17 3.62
C LEU A 88 -14.64 -6.69 3.43
N ASP A 89 -15.34 -5.82 4.15
CA ASP A 89 -15.12 -4.38 4.10
C ASP A 89 -13.81 -3.98 4.78
N TYR A 90 -13.42 -4.71 5.83
CA TYR A 90 -12.19 -4.51 6.57
C TYR A 90 -11.38 -5.79 6.66
N VAL A 91 -10.14 -5.72 6.16
CA VAL A 91 -9.13 -6.78 6.31
C VAL A 91 -7.81 -6.10 6.64
N GLY A 92 -7.20 -6.49 7.74
CA GLY A 92 -6.00 -5.81 8.18
C GLY A 92 -5.13 -6.61 9.14
N THR A 93 -4.06 -5.98 9.58
CA THR A 93 -3.14 -6.49 10.60
C THR A 93 -3.26 -5.69 11.89
N MET A 94 -2.95 -6.33 13.00
CA MET A 94 -2.89 -5.70 14.31
C MET A 94 -1.54 -6.01 14.97
N PRO A 95 -0.48 -5.23 14.68
CA PRO A 95 0.79 -5.38 15.37
C PRO A 95 0.66 -4.97 16.84
N ASP A 96 1.21 -5.80 17.71
CA ASP A 96 1.29 -5.52 19.15
C ASP A 96 2.51 -4.65 19.44
N CYS A 97 2.27 -3.37 19.72
CA CYS A 97 3.29 -2.41 20.11
C CYS A 97 3.45 -2.27 21.64
N SER A 98 2.68 -3.05 22.43
CA SER A 98 2.61 -2.90 23.89
C SER A 98 3.61 -3.81 24.64
N ARG A 99 3.99 -4.96 24.07
CA ARG A 99 4.77 -6.01 24.76
C ARG A 99 6.22 -6.06 24.30
N ASN A 100 6.97 -4.97 24.49
CA ASN A 100 8.39 -4.83 24.10
C ASN A 100 8.66 -4.96 22.59
N GLY A 101 7.63 -4.79 21.76
CA GLY A 101 7.69 -4.90 20.30
C GLY A 101 7.31 -3.60 19.59
N MET A 102 7.56 -2.44 20.23
CA MET A 102 7.28 -1.16 19.60
C MET A 102 8.10 -0.99 18.32
N LEU A 103 7.40 -0.82 17.21
CA LEU A 103 8.01 -0.65 15.89
C LEU A 103 8.41 0.82 15.70
N THR A 104 9.47 1.06 14.95
CA THR A 104 9.80 2.42 14.51
C THR A 104 8.77 2.92 13.50
N VAL A 105 8.64 4.24 13.36
CA VAL A 105 7.76 4.88 12.35
C VAL A 105 8.06 4.34 10.95
N ASP A 106 9.34 4.25 10.57
CA ASP A 106 9.73 3.69 9.28
C ASP A 106 9.29 2.24 9.08
N SER A 107 9.39 1.42 10.13
CA SER A 107 8.94 0.02 10.08
C SER A 107 7.43 -0.08 9.92
N LEU A 108 6.66 0.81 10.55
CA LEU A 108 5.20 0.86 10.40
C LEU A 108 4.80 1.31 9.00
N LYS A 109 5.44 2.35 8.46
CA LYS A 109 5.22 2.79 7.07
C LYS A 109 5.52 1.67 6.09
N GLU A 110 6.61 0.93 6.35
CA GLU A 110 6.94 -0.24 5.57
C GLU A 110 5.86 -1.32 5.63
N TRP A 111 5.36 -1.60 6.81
CA TRP A 111 4.29 -2.57 7.01
C TRP A 111 3.00 -2.15 6.30
N ILE A 112 2.66 -0.85 6.32
CA ILE A 112 1.51 -0.31 5.57
C ILE A 112 1.65 -0.57 4.07
N ARG A 113 2.84 -0.33 3.49
CA ARG A 113 3.11 -0.61 2.06
C ARG A 113 2.94 -2.08 1.70
N ILE A 114 3.45 -2.98 2.57
CA ILE A 114 3.29 -4.43 2.39
C ILE A 114 1.82 -4.82 2.49
N ASN A 115 1.10 -4.33 3.51
CA ASN A 115 -0.33 -4.57 3.66
C ASN A 115 -1.11 -4.14 2.41
N ALA A 116 -0.83 -2.95 1.88
CA ALA A 116 -1.48 -2.44 0.68
C ALA A 116 -1.22 -3.34 -0.54
N LEU A 117 0.01 -3.83 -0.73
CA LEU A 117 0.35 -4.79 -1.78
C LEU A 117 -0.38 -6.14 -1.62
N MET A 118 -0.64 -6.55 -0.39
CA MET A 118 -1.45 -7.75 -0.09
C MET A 118 -2.96 -7.52 -0.24
N GLY A 119 -3.40 -6.26 -0.43
CA GLY A 119 -4.81 -5.88 -0.51
C GLY A 119 -5.48 -5.66 0.85
N LEU A 120 -4.70 -5.56 1.92
CA LEU A 120 -5.20 -5.25 3.26
C LEU A 120 -5.44 -3.75 3.37
N ASN A 121 -6.60 -3.36 3.87
CA ASN A 121 -7.08 -1.98 3.89
C ASN A 121 -7.17 -1.36 5.28
N ALA A 122 -6.67 -2.07 6.30
CA ALA A 122 -6.64 -1.60 7.67
C ALA A 122 -5.35 -2.03 8.38
N MET A 123 -4.89 -1.19 9.29
CA MET A 123 -3.88 -1.53 10.29
C MET A 123 -4.31 -0.93 11.62
N MET A 124 -4.35 -1.75 12.66
CA MET A 124 -4.65 -1.30 14.02
C MET A 124 -3.42 -1.53 14.90
N LEU A 125 -2.89 -0.46 15.48
CA LEU A 125 -1.79 -0.57 16.44
C LEU A 125 -2.38 -0.90 17.81
N TYR A 126 -1.98 -2.03 18.38
CA TYR A 126 -2.31 -2.35 19.77
C TYR A 126 -1.24 -1.73 20.68
N THR A 127 -1.53 -0.56 21.21
CA THR A 127 -0.51 0.31 21.84
C THR A 127 -0.47 0.21 23.37
N GLU A 128 -1.61 -0.05 24.04
CA GLU A 128 -1.74 0.15 25.49
C GLU A 128 -1.22 1.55 25.89
N ASP A 129 -0.07 1.62 26.56
CA ASP A 129 0.54 2.85 27.05
C ASP A 129 1.74 3.36 26.19
N THR A 130 1.92 2.84 24.97
CA THR A 130 3.04 3.22 24.09
C THR A 130 2.72 4.40 23.16
N TYR A 131 1.99 5.39 23.63
CA TYR A 131 1.76 6.68 22.95
C TYR A 131 1.60 7.80 23.96
N GLU A 132 1.80 9.03 23.53
CA GLU A 132 1.73 10.20 24.40
C GLU A 132 0.29 10.67 24.60
N ILE A 133 -0.08 10.95 25.87
CA ILE A 133 -1.30 11.64 26.23
C ILE A 133 -0.94 12.97 26.84
N GLU A 134 -1.47 14.06 26.27
CA GLU A 134 -1.33 15.40 26.80
C GLU A 134 -1.86 15.46 28.24
N ALA A 135 -1.16 16.16 29.13
CA ALA A 135 -1.44 16.26 30.56
C ALA A 135 -1.29 14.94 31.37
N GLN A 136 -0.78 13.85 30.77
CA GLN A 136 -0.51 12.59 31.46
C GLN A 136 0.98 12.19 31.31
N PRO A 137 1.92 12.91 31.95
CA PRO A 137 3.36 12.72 31.68
C PRO A 137 3.89 11.35 32.09
N TYR A 138 3.18 10.67 32.98
CA TYR A 138 3.56 9.32 33.45
C TYR A 138 2.96 8.17 32.62
N PHE A 139 2.02 8.49 31.73
CA PHE A 139 1.48 7.48 30.81
C PHE A 139 2.58 7.03 29.83
N GLY A 140 2.87 5.73 29.81
CA GLY A 140 3.97 5.19 29.04
C GLY A 140 5.38 5.60 29.50
N TYR A 141 5.51 6.11 30.73
CA TYR A 141 6.81 6.44 31.30
C TYR A 141 7.74 5.21 31.36
N MET A 142 8.99 5.38 30.97
CA MET A 142 9.99 4.31 30.85
C MET A 142 9.74 3.30 29.71
N ARG A 143 8.73 3.54 28.89
CA ARG A 143 8.46 2.77 27.66
C ARG A 143 8.81 3.60 26.42
N GLY A 144 9.23 2.98 25.35
CA GLY A 144 9.18 3.62 24.05
C GLY A 144 7.71 3.98 23.75
N ARG A 145 7.42 5.23 23.37
CA ARG A 145 6.06 5.67 23.05
C ARG A 145 6.08 6.60 21.86
N TYR A 146 5.03 6.49 21.03
CA TYR A 146 4.87 7.38 19.90
C TYR A 146 4.45 8.77 20.37
N THR A 147 5.07 9.78 19.80
CA THR A 147 4.61 11.16 19.91
C THR A 147 3.37 11.40 19.06
N LYS A 148 2.66 12.50 19.29
CA LYS A 148 1.54 12.90 18.42
C LYS A 148 1.97 13.07 16.96
N GLU A 149 3.15 13.66 16.75
CA GLU A 149 3.73 13.90 15.45
C GLU A 149 4.04 12.59 14.73
N GLU A 150 4.62 11.62 15.43
CA GLU A 150 4.90 10.29 14.87
C GLU A 150 3.64 9.53 14.49
N ILE A 151 2.58 9.57 15.34
CA ILE A 151 1.28 8.95 15.00
C ILE A 151 0.68 9.62 13.77
N LYS A 152 0.75 10.97 13.69
CA LYS A 152 0.27 11.69 12.53
C LYS A 152 1.06 11.33 11.26
N GLU A 153 2.38 11.20 11.37
CA GLU A 153 3.25 10.79 10.26
C GLU A 153 2.95 9.38 9.76
N ILE A 154 2.45 8.49 10.64
CA ILE A 154 2.02 7.14 10.28
C ILE A 154 0.66 7.16 9.56
N ASP A 155 -0.23 8.08 9.96
CA ASP A 155 -1.60 8.19 9.43
C ASP A 155 -1.66 8.89 8.06
N ASP A 156 -0.75 9.84 7.79
CA ASP A 156 -0.63 10.59 6.54
C ASP A 156 -0.10 9.73 5.38
#